data_89a5438f68966b8ab2912ec2874a5d91
#
_entry.id   89a5438f68966b8ab2912ec2874a5d91
#
_cell.length_a   1.000
_cell.length_b   1.000
_cell.length_c   1.000
_cell.angle_alpha   90.00
_cell.angle_beta   90.00
_cell.angle_gamma   90.00
#
_symmetry.space_group_name_H-M   'P 1'
#
loop_
_entity.id
_entity.type
_entity.pdbx_description
1 polymer ?
#
loop_
_entity_poly.entity_id
_entity_poly.type
_entity_poly.pdbx_seq_one_letter_code
_entity_poly.pdbx_strand_id
1 'polypeptide(L)'
;MLISAIGFSPLIIVMNDRIDARQYAPATQRNREAILAVLLEVLPSTGTVLEISSGTGEHAVFFAPHLHPRNWIPSDPNPIARESIASWQQFFPSENLHSPLDLDVTDSAWSLDRNLLERSLQAIVNINMIHIASWSACLGLMSGAGKILPAGGILYLYGPFKQGGNHTAPSNAEFDRSLRFQNPDWGVRDLEEVTSVAKAEGLSLLKVFPMSANNLSVVFQASG
;
A
#
# COMPACT_ATOMS: atom_id res chain seq x y z
N MET A 1 -27.10 -11.46 -67.40
CA MET A 1 -26.03 -10.79 -66.70
C MET A 1 -26.52 -10.51 -65.30
N LEU A 2 -26.13 -11.34 -64.33
CA LEU A 2 -26.45 -11.15 -62.89
C LEU A 2 -25.26 -10.47 -62.23
N ILE A 3 -25.49 -9.27 -61.71
CA ILE A 3 -24.49 -8.54 -60.92
C ILE A 3 -24.71 -8.92 -59.47
N SER A 4 -23.74 -9.64 -58.91
CA SER A 4 -23.70 -10.03 -57.51
C SER A 4 -23.40 -8.80 -56.64
N ALA A 5 -24.32 -8.47 -55.71
CA ALA A 5 -24.13 -7.46 -54.72
C ALA A 5 -23.23 -8.02 -53.59
N ILE A 6 -22.04 -7.48 -53.45
CA ILE A 6 -21.14 -7.74 -52.32
C ILE A 6 -21.68 -6.99 -51.12
N GLY A 7 -22.26 -7.69 -50.16
CA GLY A 7 -22.69 -7.14 -48.90
C GLY A 7 -21.49 -6.81 -48.02
N PHE A 8 -21.26 -5.51 -47.72
CA PHE A 8 -20.37 -5.06 -46.66
C PHE A 8 -21.10 -5.24 -45.31
N SER A 9 -20.67 -6.18 -44.50
CA SER A 9 -21.04 -6.19 -43.08
C SER A 9 -20.29 -5.06 -42.37
N PRO A 10 -20.98 -4.16 -41.65
CA PRO A 10 -20.29 -3.17 -40.85
C PRO A 10 -19.57 -3.89 -39.69
N LEU A 11 -18.26 -3.69 -39.61
CA LEU A 11 -17.47 -4.10 -38.48
C LEU A 11 -17.94 -3.26 -37.27
N ILE A 12 -18.75 -3.86 -36.41
CA ILE A 12 -19.12 -3.23 -35.12
C ILE A 12 -17.86 -3.27 -34.25
N ILE A 13 -17.09 -2.17 -34.26
CA ILE A 13 -16.05 -1.93 -33.25
C ILE A 13 -16.82 -1.63 -31.97
N VAL A 14 -16.95 -2.62 -31.10
CA VAL A 14 -17.41 -2.41 -29.72
C VAL A 14 -16.28 -1.66 -29.03
N MET A 15 -16.33 -0.34 -29.04
CA MET A 15 -15.56 0.48 -28.11
C MET A 15 -16.08 0.13 -26.72
N ASN A 16 -15.23 -0.48 -25.93
CA ASN A 16 -15.50 -0.81 -24.54
C ASN A 16 -15.54 0.54 -23.79
N ASP A 17 -16.74 1.12 -23.62
CA ASP A 17 -17.00 2.30 -22.79
C ASP A 17 -16.76 1.93 -21.31
N ARG A 18 -15.51 1.64 -20.96
CA ARG A 18 -15.12 1.49 -19.57
C ARG A 18 -14.86 2.89 -19.03
N ILE A 19 -15.65 3.27 -18.03
CA ILE A 19 -15.45 4.49 -17.25
C ILE A 19 -14.05 4.43 -16.67
N ASP A 20 -13.24 5.45 -16.89
CA ASP A 20 -11.93 5.61 -16.24
C ASP A 20 -12.17 5.91 -14.76
N ALA A 21 -11.97 4.91 -13.90
CA ALA A 21 -12.16 5.01 -12.45
C ALA A 21 -10.88 5.41 -11.71
N ARG A 22 -9.79 5.73 -12.41
CA ARG A 22 -8.52 6.09 -11.77
C ARG A 22 -8.67 7.34 -10.92
N GLN A 23 -8.28 7.22 -9.65
CA GLN A 23 -8.12 8.34 -8.75
C GLN A 23 -6.64 8.78 -8.70
N TYR A 24 -6.40 10.00 -8.27
CA TYR A 24 -5.08 10.62 -8.25
C TYR A 24 -4.80 11.22 -6.88
N ALA A 25 -3.59 10.96 -6.36
CA ALA A 25 -3.10 11.54 -5.12
C ALA A 25 -1.79 12.32 -5.38
N PRO A 26 -1.79 13.66 -5.29
CA PRO A 26 -0.60 14.46 -5.57
C PRO A 26 0.61 14.11 -4.70
N ALA A 27 0.40 13.49 -3.54
CA ALA A 27 1.48 13.03 -2.67
C ALA A 27 2.29 11.89 -3.28
N THR A 28 1.64 10.99 -4.03
CA THR A 28 2.28 9.81 -4.63
C THR A 28 3.42 10.20 -5.57
N GLN A 29 3.19 11.15 -6.46
CA GLN A 29 4.22 11.60 -7.39
C GLN A 29 5.44 12.22 -6.69
N ARG A 30 5.24 12.83 -5.51
CA ARG A 30 6.35 13.48 -4.77
C ARG A 30 7.20 12.52 -3.95
N ASN A 31 6.64 11.36 -3.54
CA ASN A 31 7.31 10.47 -2.61
C ASN A 31 7.72 9.12 -3.21
N ARG A 32 7.09 8.68 -4.30
CA ARG A 32 7.26 7.33 -4.85
C ARG A 32 8.70 6.94 -5.16
N GLU A 33 9.50 7.86 -5.75
CA GLU A 33 10.91 7.59 -6.11
C GLU A 33 11.77 7.38 -4.85
N ALA A 34 11.56 8.25 -3.84
CA ALA A 34 12.29 8.14 -2.58
C ALA A 34 11.88 6.87 -1.80
N ILE A 35 10.59 6.52 -1.81
CA ILE A 35 10.09 5.28 -1.22
C ILE A 35 10.68 4.07 -1.95
N LEU A 36 10.67 4.07 -3.28
CA LEU A 36 11.25 2.99 -4.10
C LEU A 36 12.71 2.72 -3.74
N ALA A 37 13.51 3.77 -3.58
CA ALA A 37 14.92 3.62 -3.20
C ALA A 37 15.10 2.85 -1.89
N VAL A 38 14.26 3.13 -0.88
CA VAL A 38 14.28 2.39 0.40
C VAL A 38 13.75 0.97 0.22
N LEU A 39 12.66 0.77 -0.53
CA LEU A 39 12.09 -0.57 -0.77
C LEU A 39 13.11 -1.49 -1.47
N LEU A 40 13.88 -0.97 -2.43
CA LEU A 40 14.97 -1.72 -3.09
C LEU A 40 16.07 -2.15 -2.12
N GLU A 41 16.34 -1.36 -1.08
CA GLU A 41 17.35 -1.67 -0.06
C GLU A 41 16.86 -2.72 0.95
N VAL A 42 15.58 -2.62 1.37
CA VAL A 42 15.11 -3.36 2.56
C VAL A 42 14.27 -4.59 2.24
N LEU A 43 13.64 -4.66 1.06
CA LEU A 43 12.81 -5.81 0.71
C LEU A 43 13.66 -7.00 0.26
N PRO A 44 13.29 -8.24 0.65
CA PRO A 44 13.90 -9.46 0.08
C PRO A 44 13.85 -9.43 -1.45
N SER A 45 14.83 -10.04 -2.11
CA SER A 45 15.00 -9.97 -3.57
C SER A 45 13.86 -10.64 -4.37
N THR A 46 13.11 -11.54 -3.74
CA THR A 46 11.99 -12.30 -4.34
C THR A 46 10.86 -12.44 -3.35
N GLY A 47 9.77 -13.07 -3.75
CA GLY A 47 8.60 -13.33 -2.91
C GLY A 47 7.46 -12.34 -3.17
N THR A 48 6.53 -12.29 -2.25
CA THR A 48 5.31 -11.48 -2.37
C THR A 48 5.34 -10.32 -1.38
N VAL A 49 4.96 -9.16 -1.85
CA VAL A 49 4.72 -7.94 -1.07
C VAL A 49 3.23 -7.64 -1.05
N LEU A 50 2.65 -7.53 0.14
CA LEU A 50 1.28 -7.09 0.35
C LEU A 50 1.29 -5.60 0.70
N GLU A 51 0.66 -4.78 -0.13
CA GLU A 51 0.46 -3.36 0.17
C GLU A 51 -0.90 -3.16 0.85
N ILE A 52 -0.89 -2.60 2.03
CA ILE A 52 -2.08 -2.34 2.85
C ILE A 52 -2.57 -0.92 2.61
N SER A 53 -3.87 -0.78 2.33
CA SER A 53 -4.54 0.51 2.04
C SER A 53 -3.86 1.26 0.90
N SER A 54 -3.84 0.63 -0.27
CA SER A 54 -3.20 1.14 -1.49
C SER A 54 -3.86 2.40 -2.06
N GLY A 55 -5.05 2.77 -1.56
CA GLY A 55 -5.75 4.00 -1.89
C GLY A 55 -6.00 4.13 -3.39
N THR A 56 -5.41 5.16 -4.02
CA THR A 56 -5.60 5.42 -5.46
C THR A 56 -5.02 4.35 -6.38
N GLY A 57 -4.03 3.57 -5.92
CA GLY A 57 -3.32 2.56 -6.72
C GLY A 57 -2.10 3.07 -7.48
N GLU A 58 -1.82 4.38 -7.45
CA GLU A 58 -0.66 4.97 -8.15
C GLU A 58 0.68 4.41 -7.66
N HIS A 59 0.81 4.12 -6.35
CA HIS A 59 2.01 3.48 -5.79
C HIS A 59 2.17 2.05 -6.33
N ALA A 60 1.11 1.25 -6.30
CA ALA A 60 1.13 -0.13 -6.75
C ALA A 60 1.61 -0.28 -8.20
N VAL A 61 1.04 0.50 -9.14
CA VAL A 61 1.43 0.46 -10.55
C VAL A 61 2.81 1.02 -10.80
N PHE A 62 3.31 1.89 -9.93
CA PHE A 62 4.67 2.38 -10.01
C PHE A 62 5.67 1.38 -9.42
N PHE A 63 5.41 0.81 -8.24
CA PHE A 63 6.37 -0.06 -7.57
C PHE A 63 6.49 -1.44 -8.20
N ALA A 64 5.39 -2.06 -8.61
CA ALA A 64 5.41 -3.43 -9.10
C ALA A 64 6.46 -3.66 -10.21
N PRO A 65 6.47 -2.92 -11.33
CA PRO A 65 7.45 -3.15 -12.40
C PRO A 65 8.89 -2.87 -11.96
N HIS A 66 9.12 -1.89 -11.05
CA HIS A 66 10.45 -1.55 -10.56
C HIS A 66 10.99 -2.54 -9.54
N LEU A 67 10.11 -3.33 -8.92
CA LEU A 67 10.45 -4.32 -7.89
C LEU A 67 10.40 -5.76 -8.40
N HIS A 68 10.22 -5.97 -9.71
CA HIS A 68 10.34 -7.33 -10.30
C HIS A 68 11.67 -8.00 -9.90
N PRO A 69 11.69 -9.30 -9.53
CA PRO A 69 10.65 -10.33 -9.69
C PRO A 69 9.69 -10.51 -8.50
N ARG A 70 9.63 -9.58 -7.56
CA ARG A 70 8.67 -9.64 -6.44
C ARG A 70 7.24 -9.52 -6.97
N ASN A 71 6.32 -10.32 -6.46
CA ASN A 71 4.89 -10.13 -6.69
C ASN A 71 4.39 -8.97 -5.82
N TRP A 72 3.59 -8.08 -6.38
CA TRP A 72 2.98 -6.97 -5.66
C TRP A 72 1.47 -7.14 -5.63
N ILE A 73 0.91 -7.17 -4.41
CA ILE A 73 -0.52 -7.35 -4.18
C ILE A 73 -1.03 -6.14 -3.42
N PRO A 74 -1.75 -5.23 -4.09
CA PRO A 74 -2.42 -4.13 -3.41
C PRO A 74 -3.64 -4.61 -2.63
N SER A 75 -4.03 -3.87 -1.59
CA SER A 75 -5.28 -4.11 -0.86
C SER A 75 -5.89 -2.81 -0.36
N ASP A 76 -7.21 -2.78 -0.25
CA ASP A 76 -7.94 -1.67 0.35
C ASP A 76 -9.35 -2.13 0.77
N PRO A 77 -9.87 -1.74 1.95
CA PRO A 77 -11.24 -2.07 2.34
C PRO A 77 -12.29 -1.29 1.53
N ASN A 78 -11.92 -0.13 0.98
CA ASN A 78 -12.83 0.70 0.20
C ASN A 78 -12.99 0.16 -1.23
N PRO A 79 -14.20 -0.26 -1.66
CA PRO A 79 -14.43 -0.77 -3.01
C PRO A 79 -14.10 0.26 -4.11
N ILE A 80 -14.30 1.56 -3.85
CA ILE A 80 -13.99 2.62 -4.82
C ILE A 80 -12.46 2.74 -5.02
N ALA A 81 -11.68 2.56 -3.96
CA ALA A 81 -10.23 2.49 -4.06
C ALA A 81 -9.80 1.25 -4.87
N ARG A 82 -10.41 0.08 -4.61
CA ARG A 82 -10.12 -1.14 -5.40
C ARG A 82 -10.48 -0.99 -6.88
N GLU A 83 -11.56 -0.31 -7.21
CA GLU A 83 -11.90 0.03 -8.60
C GLU A 83 -10.85 0.93 -9.25
N SER A 84 -10.35 1.93 -8.52
CA SER A 84 -9.26 2.79 -8.97
C SER A 84 -7.98 2.00 -9.22
N ILE A 85 -7.58 1.14 -8.29
CA ILE A 85 -6.42 0.25 -8.42
C ILE A 85 -6.55 -0.62 -9.68
N ALA A 86 -7.70 -1.27 -9.85
CA ALA A 86 -7.96 -2.12 -11.02
C ALA A 86 -7.94 -1.32 -12.34
N SER A 87 -8.45 -0.09 -12.32
CA SER A 87 -8.37 0.80 -13.48
C SER A 87 -6.92 1.18 -13.79
N TRP A 88 -6.11 1.55 -12.80
CA TRP A 88 -4.68 1.81 -12.98
C TRP A 88 -3.94 0.60 -13.57
N GLN A 89 -4.21 -0.63 -13.10
CA GLN A 89 -3.61 -1.85 -13.63
C GLN A 89 -3.93 -2.09 -15.10
N GLN A 90 -5.14 -1.71 -15.55
CA GLN A 90 -5.51 -1.84 -16.96
C GLN A 90 -4.73 -0.86 -17.85
N PHE A 91 -4.45 0.35 -17.36
CA PHE A 91 -3.68 1.35 -18.11
C PHE A 91 -2.16 1.11 -18.06
N PHE A 92 -1.66 0.54 -16.97
CA PHE A 92 -0.24 0.25 -16.76
C PHE A 92 -0.05 -1.19 -16.28
N PRO A 93 -0.25 -2.18 -17.15
CA PRO A 93 -0.13 -3.58 -16.79
C PRO A 93 1.30 -3.95 -16.42
N SER A 94 1.46 -4.81 -15.42
CA SER A 94 2.71 -5.43 -15.04
C SER A 94 2.48 -6.88 -14.66
N GLU A 95 3.35 -7.79 -15.09
CA GLU A 95 3.20 -9.24 -14.87
C GLU A 95 3.19 -9.62 -13.39
N ASN A 96 3.85 -8.82 -12.57
CA ASN A 96 3.99 -9.04 -11.13
C ASN A 96 3.02 -8.20 -10.27
N LEU A 97 2.09 -7.46 -10.90
CA LEU A 97 1.05 -6.70 -10.20
C LEU A 97 -0.27 -7.48 -10.21
N HIS A 98 -0.74 -7.86 -9.03
CA HIS A 98 -1.95 -8.65 -8.85
C HIS A 98 -3.18 -7.78 -8.59
N SER A 99 -4.37 -8.38 -8.76
CA SER A 99 -5.64 -7.70 -8.46
C SER A 99 -5.74 -7.29 -6.99
N PRO A 100 -6.39 -6.15 -6.69
CA PRO A 100 -6.51 -5.67 -5.33
C PRO A 100 -7.38 -6.58 -4.46
N LEU A 101 -6.97 -6.78 -3.20
CA LEU A 101 -7.72 -7.53 -2.21
C LEU A 101 -8.66 -6.61 -1.42
N ASP A 102 -9.80 -7.16 -1.02
CA ASP A 102 -10.65 -6.58 0.01
C ASP A 102 -10.07 -6.95 1.38
N LEU A 103 -9.42 -5.99 2.03
CA LEU A 103 -8.76 -6.22 3.30
C LEU A 103 -8.92 -5.01 4.22
N ASP A 104 -9.61 -5.21 5.34
CA ASP A 104 -9.62 -4.30 6.47
C ASP A 104 -8.67 -4.83 7.55
N VAL A 105 -7.70 -4.02 7.92
CA VAL A 105 -6.72 -4.40 8.96
C VAL A 105 -7.35 -4.51 10.35
N THR A 106 -8.54 -3.95 10.56
CA THR A 106 -9.28 -4.04 11.84
C THR A 106 -9.99 -5.36 12.02
N ASP A 107 -10.11 -6.17 10.97
CA ASP A 107 -10.69 -7.51 11.07
C ASP A 107 -9.79 -8.41 11.90
N SER A 108 -10.39 -9.23 12.75
CA SER A 108 -9.68 -10.14 13.67
C SER A 108 -8.86 -11.21 12.95
N ALA A 109 -9.25 -11.57 11.74
CA ALA A 109 -8.53 -12.46 10.85
C ALA A 109 -8.53 -11.86 9.44
N TRP A 110 -7.34 -11.60 8.90
CA TRP A 110 -7.24 -11.19 7.50
C TRP A 110 -7.59 -12.37 6.60
N SER A 111 -8.67 -12.21 5.85
CA SER A 111 -9.14 -13.23 4.91
C SER A 111 -8.24 -13.28 3.67
N LEU A 112 -7.00 -13.72 3.88
CA LEU A 112 -6.05 -13.92 2.80
C LEU A 112 -6.25 -15.31 2.19
N ASP A 113 -6.36 -15.37 0.87
CA ASP A 113 -6.38 -16.65 0.16
C ASP A 113 -5.13 -17.47 0.52
N ARG A 114 -5.30 -18.77 0.81
CA ARG A 114 -4.19 -19.70 1.07
C ARG A 114 -3.14 -19.65 -0.04
N ASN A 115 -3.56 -19.47 -1.29
CA ASN A 115 -2.65 -19.29 -2.42
C ASN A 115 -1.73 -18.08 -2.30
N LEU A 116 -2.16 -17.04 -1.56
CA LEU A 116 -1.36 -15.85 -1.29
C LEU A 116 -0.28 -16.14 -0.25
N LEU A 117 -0.63 -16.87 0.81
CA LEU A 117 0.30 -17.32 1.84
C LEU A 117 1.29 -18.35 1.28
N GLU A 118 0.84 -19.24 0.38
CA GLU A 118 1.67 -20.23 -0.32
C GLU A 118 2.65 -19.57 -1.32
N ARG A 119 2.37 -18.35 -1.80
CA ARG A 119 3.27 -17.59 -2.68
C ARG A 119 4.44 -16.92 -1.97
N SER A 120 4.80 -17.36 -0.78
CA SER A 120 5.93 -16.82 -0.02
C SER A 120 5.77 -15.32 0.27
N LEU A 121 4.76 -14.93 1.05
CA LEU A 121 4.66 -13.58 1.57
C LEU A 121 5.94 -13.24 2.35
N GLN A 122 6.64 -12.19 1.94
CA GLN A 122 7.91 -11.78 2.54
C GLN A 122 7.86 -10.38 3.12
N ALA A 123 6.92 -9.56 2.68
CA ALA A 123 6.83 -8.20 3.16
C ALA A 123 5.40 -7.65 3.15
N ILE A 124 5.16 -6.71 4.04
CA ILE A 124 3.97 -5.87 4.09
C ILE A 124 4.44 -4.43 3.97
N VAL A 125 3.78 -3.65 3.11
CA VAL A 125 4.04 -2.22 2.91
C VAL A 125 2.80 -1.42 3.26
N ASN A 126 2.96 -0.38 4.06
CA ASN A 126 1.90 0.58 4.36
C ASN A 126 2.40 2.01 4.23
N ILE A 127 1.68 2.81 3.47
CA ILE A 127 2.03 4.21 3.18
C ILE A 127 0.91 5.12 3.71
N ASN A 128 1.22 5.91 4.73
CA ASN A 128 0.36 6.91 5.39
C ASN A 128 -0.89 6.38 6.14
N MET A 129 -1.39 5.18 5.90
CA MET A 129 -2.69 4.72 6.44
C MET A 129 -2.78 4.89 7.96
N ILE A 130 -1.76 4.52 8.72
CA ILE A 130 -1.80 4.59 10.19
C ILE A 130 -2.05 6.01 10.74
N HIS A 131 -1.84 7.05 9.93
CA HIS A 131 -2.08 8.46 10.30
C HIS A 131 -3.47 8.94 9.91
N ILE A 132 -4.05 8.35 8.84
CA ILE A 132 -5.37 8.70 8.28
C ILE A 132 -6.42 7.61 8.54
N ALA A 133 -6.22 6.86 9.61
CA ALA A 133 -7.12 5.85 10.14
C ALA A 133 -7.16 5.93 11.66
N SER A 134 -8.08 5.23 12.31
CA SER A 134 -8.13 5.10 13.75
C SER A 134 -6.90 4.38 14.31
N TRP A 135 -6.62 4.55 15.59
CA TRP A 135 -5.52 3.81 16.24
C TRP A 135 -5.71 2.30 16.18
N SER A 136 -6.96 1.82 16.19
CA SER A 136 -7.27 0.39 16.01
C SER A 136 -6.75 -0.17 14.69
N ALA A 137 -6.71 0.63 13.63
CA ALA A 137 -6.13 0.19 12.35
C ALA A 137 -4.60 0.00 12.46
N CYS A 138 -3.90 0.83 13.24
CA CYS A 138 -2.48 0.62 13.53
C CYS A 138 -2.28 -0.68 14.32
N LEU A 139 -3.08 -0.90 15.37
CA LEU A 139 -3.04 -2.14 16.16
C LEU A 139 -3.32 -3.38 15.29
N GLY A 140 -4.35 -3.32 14.45
CA GLY A 140 -4.71 -4.40 13.53
C GLY A 140 -3.62 -4.68 12.50
N LEU A 141 -2.98 -3.63 11.94
CA LEU A 141 -1.84 -3.80 11.05
C LEU A 141 -0.68 -4.54 11.73
N MET A 142 -0.30 -4.15 12.95
CA MET A 142 0.80 -4.80 13.68
C MET A 142 0.47 -6.25 14.00
N SER A 143 -0.75 -6.50 14.54
CA SER A 143 -1.20 -7.85 14.88
C SER A 143 -1.30 -8.76 13.64
N GLY A 144 -1.85 -8.26 12.53
CA GLY A 144 -1.91 -9.00 11.28
C GLY A 144 -0.51 -9.30 10.73
N ALA A 145 0.37 -8.30 10.67
CA ALA A 145 1.73 -8.46 10.20
C ALA A 145 2.53 -9.46 11.04
N GLY A 146 2.44 -9.38 12.37
CA GLY A 146 3.12 -10.31 13.29
C GLY A 146 2.67 -11.76 13.13
N LYS A 147 1.39 -11.98 12.75
CA LYS A 147 0.82 -13.33 12.55
C LYS A 147 1.20 -13.97 11.23
N ILE A 148 1.37 -13.16 10.16
CA ILE A 148 1.48 -13.71 8.79
C ILE A 148 2.87 -13.57 8.18
N LEU A 149 3.71 -12.65 8.67
CA LEU A 149 5.07 -12.52 8.18
C LEU A 149 5.91 -13.69 8.67
N PRO A 150 6.71 -14.32 7.80
CA PRO A 150 7.67 -15.33 8.23
C PRO A 150 8.81 -14.70 9.04
N ALA A 151 9.60 -15.52 9.73
CA ALA A 151 10.85 -15.09 10.35
C ALA A 151 11.72 -14.34 9.34
N GLY A 152 12.17 -13.13 9.70
CA GLY A 152 12.92 -12.26 8.81
C GLY A 152 12.08 -11.46 7.81
N GLY A 153 10.76 -11.69 7.75
CA GLY A 153 9.83 -10.90 6.92
C GLY A 153 9.78 -9.42 7.32
N ILE A 154 9.46 -8.55 6.39
CA ILE A 154 9.58 -7.10 6.54
C ILE A 154 8.19 -6.45 6.64
N LEU A 155 7.99 -5.61 7.66
CA LEU A 155 6.93 -4.60 7.67
C LEU A 155 7.56 -3.23 7.43
N TYR A 156 7.14 -2.58 6.35
CA TYR A 156 7.57 -1.24 5.98
C TYR A 156 6.43 -0.24 6.19
N LEU A 157 6.72 0.84 6.91
CA LEU A 157 5.80 1.98 7.09
C LEU A 157 6.42 3.25 6.52
N TYR A 158 5.59 4.10 5.91
CA TYR A 158 6.00 5.44 5.48
C TYR A 158 4.97 6.47 5.94
N GLY A 159 5.46 7.60 6.43
CA GLY A 159 4.64 8.76 6.80
C GLY A 159 5.36 9.71 7.76
N PRO A 160 4.67 10.77 8.21
CA PRO A 160 5.17 11.63 9.26
C PRO A 160 5.03 10.95 10.63
N PHE A 161 5.99 11.14 11.49
CA PHE A 161 5.93 10.62 12.87
C PHE A 161 6.26 11.73 13.87
N LYS A 162 5.72 11.62 15.07
CA LYS A 162 6.25 12.28 16.25
C LYS A 162 7.43 11.47 16.78
N GLN A 163 8.31 12.10 17.52
CA GLN A 163 9.38 11.46 18.27
C GLN A 163 9.43 12.04 19.69
N GLY A 164 9.38 11.17 20.70
CA GLY A 164 9.28 11.59 22.09
C GLY A 164 8.05 12.46 22.39
N GLY A 165 6.91 12.16 21.75
CA GLY A 165 5.66 12.93 21.90
C GLY A 165 5.61 14.25 21.12
N ASN A 166 6.70 14.68 20.47
CA ASN A 166 6.81 15.97 19.79
C ASN A 166 6.79 15.83 18.27
N HIS A 167 6.18 16.80 17.59
CA HIS A 167 6.29 16.88 16.14
C HIS A 167 7.71 17.22 15.72
N THR A 168 8.22 16.51 14.72
CA THR A 168 9.58 16.70 14.18
C THR A 168 9.71 17.95 13.31
N ALA A 169 8.60 18.55 12.89
CA ALA A 169 8.57 19.79 12.11
C ALA A 169 7.24 20.53 12.26
N PRO A 170 7.20 21.86 12.07
CA PRO A 170 5.97 22.64 12.07
C PRO A 170 4.93 22.15 11.05
N SER A 171 5.37 21.74 9.85
CA SER A 171 4.50 21.16 8.81
C SER A 171 3.79 19.88 9.27
N ASN A 172 4.46 19.04 10.07
CA ASN A 172 3.85 17.84 10.63
C ASN A 172 2.81 18.17 11.71
N ALA A 173 3.02 19.24 12.47
CA ALA A 173 2.04 19.74 13.44
C ALA A 173 0.78 20.30 12.73
N GLU A 174 0.97 21.01 11.61
CA GLU A 174 -0.14 21.49 10.79
C GLU A 174 -0.93 20.34 10.17
N PHE A 175 -0.22 19.35 9.65
CA PHE A 175 -0.84 18.14 9.08
C PHE A 175 -1.62 17.38 10.15
N ASP A 176 -1.07 17.16 11.35
CA ASP A 176 -1.77 16.52 12.47
C ASP A 176 -3.06 17.26 12.83
N ARG A 177 -3.03 18.60 12.90
CA ARG A 177 -4.24 19.40 13.13
C ARG A 177 -5.28 19.23 12.03
N SER A 178 -4.83 19.23 10.76
CA SER A 178 -5.71 19.02 9.61
C SER A 178 -6.37 17.64 9.64
N LEU A 179 -5.63 16.59 9.99
CA LEU A 179 -6.16 15.24 10.13
C LEU A 179 -7.22 15.17 11.23
N ARG A 180 -6.91 15.68 12.43
CA ARG A 180 -7.83 15.68 13.58
C ARG A 180 -9.08 16.53 13.36
N PHE A 181 -8.98 17.57 12.53
CA PHE A 181 -10.14 18.36 12.13
C PHE A 181 -11.08 17.56 11.21
N GLN A 182 -10.54 16.71 10.34
CA GLN A 182 -11.34 15.86 9.45
C GLN A 182 -11.94 14.68 10.23
N ASN A 183 -11.15 14.05 11.09
CA ASN A 183 -11.59 12.95 11.96
C ASN A 183 -10.75 12.95 13.25
N PRO A 184 -11.35 13.06 14.44
CA PRO A 184 -10.64 13.11 15.72
C PRO A 184 -9.80 11.87 16.02
N ASP A 185 -10.13 10.71 15.42
CA ASP A 185 -9.37 9.46 15.58
C ASP A 185 -8.09 9.41 14.72
N TRP A 186 -7.96 10.32 13.74
CA TRP A 186 -6.79 10.43 12.90
C TRP A 186 -5.71 11.28 13.56
N GLY A 187 -4.47 11.16 13.08
CA GLY A 187 -3.37 12.01 13.51
C GLY A 187 -2.01 11.39 13.33
N VAL A 188 -1.00 12.23 13.38
CA VAL A 188 0.40 11.81 13.33
C VAL A 188 0.74 10.98 14.57
N ARG A 189 1.18 9.73 14.35
CA ARG A 189 1.48 8.79 15.42
C ARG A 189 2.89 9.02 15.97
N ASP A 190 3.07 8.63 17.23
CA ASP A 190 4.38 8.64 17.88
C ASP A 190 5.18 7.39 17.49
N LEU A 191 6.44 7.56 17.11
CA LEU A 191 7.28 6.46 16.64
C LEU A 191 7.52 5.42 17.73
N GLU A 192 7.69 5.88 18.96
CA GLU A 192 7.93 5.02 20.12
C GLU A 192 6.70 4.19 20.47
N GLU A 193 5.49 4.78 20.39
CA GLU A 193 4.23 4.04 20.59
C GLU A 193 4.05 2.97 19.50
N VAL A 194 4.24 3.33 18.23
CA VAL A 194 4.16 2.38 17.10
C VAL A 194 5.19 1.27 17.25
N THR A 195 6.43 1.60 17.65
CA THR A 195 7.50 0.62 17.88
C THR A 195 7.16 -0.32 19.05
N SER A 196 6.55 0.21 20.11
CA SER A 196 6.14 -0.59 21.27
C SER A 196 5.07 -1.62 20.91
N VAL A 197 4.06 -1.19 20.13
CA VAL A 197 3.00 -2.10 19.64
C VAL A 197 3.58 -3.13 18.67
N ALA A 198 4.42 -2.72 17.73
CA ALA A 198 5.08 -3.63 16.79
C ALA A 198 5.86 -4.72 17.55
N LYS A 199 6.63 -4.33 18.57
CA LYS A 199 7.41 -5.25 19.40
C LYS A 199 6.54 -6.26 20.15
N ALA A 200 5.37 -5.85 20.63
CA ALA A 200 4.42 -6.75 21.30
C ALA A 200 3.88 -7.83 20.36
N GLU A 201 3.85 -7.57 19.07
CA GLU A 201 3.41 -8.50 18.02
C GLU A 201 4.59 -9.22 17.32
N GLY A 202 5.79 -9.23 17.92
CA GLY A 202 6.96 -9.94 17.40
C GLY A 202 7.68 -9.22 16.25
N LEU A 203 7.44 -7.91 16.07
CA LEU A 203 8.06 -7.10 15.03
C LEU A 203 9.12 -6.18 15.65
N SER A 204 10.40 -6.43 15.40
CA SER A 204 11.51 -5.65 15.91
C SER A 204 11.87 -4.50 14.97
N LEU A 205 12.07 -3.29 15.50
CA LEU A 205 12.53 -2.15 14.71
C LEU A 205 13.91 -2.46 14.13
N LEU A 206 14.01 -2.50 12.80
CA LEU A 206 15.26 -2.79 12.08
C LEU A 206 15.99 -1.50 11.71
N LYS A 207 15.27 -0.55 11.08
CA LYS A 207 15.89 0.69 10.57
C LYS A 207 14.86 1.80 10.40
N VAL A 208 15.31 3.04 10.56
CA VAL A 208 14.54 4.25 10.26
C VAL A 208 15.34 5.10 9.28
N PHE A 209 14.71 5.51 8.20
CA PHE A 209 15.29 6.39 7.18
C PHE A 209 14.59 7.75 7.23
N PRO A 210 15.34 8.85 7.37
CA PRO A 210 14.78 10.18 7.14
C PRO A 210 14.39 10.34 5.67
N MET A 211 13.18 10.84 5.43
CA MET A 211 12.62 11.03 4.09
C MET A 211 12.33 12.51 3.85
N SER A 212 12.10 12.87 2.58
CA SER A 212 11.70 14.23 2.21
C SER A 212 10.39 14.64 2.91
N ALA A 213 10.17 15.94 3.02
CA ALA A 213 9.00 16.56 3.67
C ALA A 213 8.77 16.09 5.12
N ASN A 214 9.85 15.86 5.87
CA ASN A 214 9.83 15.44 7.27
C ASN A 214 9.07 14.14 7.56
N ASN A 215 9.04 13.23 6.56
CA ASN A 215 8.54 11.87 6.73
C ASN A 215 9.66 10.93 7.17
N LEU A 216 9.25 9.74 7.58
CA LEU A 216 10.15 8.62 7.86
C LEU A 216 9.72 7.39 7.07
N SER A 217 10.70 6.59 6.66
CA SER A 217 10.49 5.18 6.35
C SER A 217 10.92 4.37 7.56
N VAL A 218 10.00 3.62 8.15
CA VAL A 218 10.22 2.82 9.36
C VAL A 218 10.10 1.36 8.99
N VAL A 219 11.16 0.61 9.25
CA VAL A 219 11.28 -0.80 8.83
C VAL A 219 11.33 -1.67 10.07
N PHE A 220 10.43 -2.64 10.13
CA PHE A 220 10.39 -3.68 11.16
C PHE A 220 10.69 -5.03 10.52
N GLN A 221 11.22 -5.95 11.32
CA GLN A 221 11.47 -7.33 10.95
C GLN A 221 10.76 -8.27 11.89
N ALA A 222 10.07 -9.28 11.34
CA ALA A 222 9.42 -10.33 12.13
C ALA A 222 10.45 -11.25 12.76
N SER A 223 10.24 -11.57 14.04
CA SER A 223 11.17 -12.40 14.82
C SER A 223 10.97 -13.91 14.60
N GLY A 224 9.81 -14.34 14.10
CA GLY A 224 9.43 -15.75 13.91
C GLY A 224 8.86 -16.37 15.17
#